data_977cf5f498f3479b317e9a9da3582afa
#
_entry.id   977cf5f498f3479b317e9a9da3582afa
#
_cell.length_a   1.000
_cell.length_b   1.000
_cell.length_c   1.000
_cell.angle_alpha   90.00
_cell.angle_beta   90.00
_cell.angle_gamma   90.00
#
_symmetry.space_group_name_H-M   'P 1'
#
loop_
_entity.id
_entity.type
_entity.pdbx_description
1 polymer ?
#
loop_
_entity_poly.entity_id
_entity_poly.type
_entity_poly.pdbx_seq_one_letter_code
_entity_poly.pdbx_strand_id
1 'polypeptide(L)'
;MALPTYGTMAVDWEQRIDFDRLRRERLARAQSLLAKSEMGALLCFDMNNVRYITSTHIGSWAQDKISRFTLLPQNDDPILWDFGSAARHHQLHCPWLGERSRPGISLLRGAMSPEMGRAEDVAKKIRVELEKRGLHKEPLGIDIVEPPVLFALQREGIKVVDGQQIMSDARVIKTKDEISLLNTSAMMVDAAYDELYRAMKPGMSENQAVGLVSKVLYDLGSEYVEAVNAISGERCNPHPHVFSDRVLRPGDPVYYDILHSYMGYRTCYYRCFTIGYASHAMIDAYKRCREYLDAAISLVRPGRTTGEIASLWPKAQEFGFPNEEAAFALQYGHGIGLAIWEKPVISRLVSLDHPYEIKPGMVFALETFWPSTDGWSAARIEEEIVVTETGHEVITRFPAEELLVAGAHYFSVNGPLATARETEAAPSQRVVDMVEASAKTERVGVTD
;
A
#
# COMPACT_ATOMS: atom_id res chain seq x y z
N MET A 1 -12.86 6.69 -32.94
CA MET A 1 -13.75 7.04 -31.82
C MET A 1 -13.07 8.19 -31.08
N ALA A 2 -13.72 9.34 -30.92
CA ALA A 2 -13.13 10.45 -30.17
C ALA A 2 -12.99 10.02 -28.70
N LEU A 3 -11.79 10.21 -28.14
CA LEU A 3 -11.54 9.92 -26.72
C LEU A 3 -12.29 10.95 -25.85
N PRO A 4 -12.85 10.55 -24.71
CA PRO A 4 -13.49 11.49 -23.83
C PRO A 4 -12.46 12.50 -23.30
N THR A 5 -12.76 13.78 -23.42
CA THR A 5 -11.94 14.83 -22.84
C THR A 5 -12.38 15.12 -21.42
N TYR A 6 -11.42 15.23 -20.51
CA TYR A 6 -11.66 15.68 -19.15
C TYR A 6 -11.35 17.18 -19.07
N GLY A 7 -12.32 17.94 -18.65
CA GLY A 7 -12.22 19.39 -18.53
C GLY A 7 -12.79 20.13 -19.75
N THR A 8 -13.08 21.39 -19.55
CA THR A 8 -13.80 22.26 -20.50
C THR A 8 -12.91 23.29 -21.19
N MET A 9 -11.64 23.38 -20.79
CA MET A 9 -10.72 24.41 -21.29
C MET A 9 -10.33 24.22 -22.75
N ALA A 10 -10.34 22.98 -23.24
CA ALA A 10 -10.04 22.56 -24.63
C ALA A 10 -8.70 23.11 -25.16
N VAL A 11 -7.74 23.32 -24.27
CA VAL A 11 -6.39 23.80 -24.58
C VAL A 11 -5.36 22.89 -23.90
N ASP A 12 -4.26 22.60 -24.57
CA ASP A 12 -3.13 21.80 -24.06
C ASP A 12 -3.54 20.49 -23.33
N TRP A 13 -4.64 19.89 -23.84
CA TRP A 13 -5.20 18.69 -23.24
C TRP A 13 -4.37 17.46 -23.63
N GLU A 14 -3.97 16.69 -22.63
CA GLU A 14 -3.25 15.44 -22.81
C GLU A 14 -4.00 14.27 -22.16
N GLN A 15 -4.15 13.21 -22.91
CA GLN A 15 -4.59 11.95 -22.34
C GLN A 15 -3.39 11.24 -21.70
N ARG A 16 -3.33 11.24 -20.38
CA ARG A 16 -2.22 10.61 -19.63
C ARG A 16 -2.29 9.11 -19.65
N ILE A 17 -3.50 8.53 -19.63
CA ILE A 17 -3.74 7.09 -19.52
C ILE A 17 -4.53 6.60 -20.72
N ASP A 18 -3.96 5.66 -21.45
CA ASP A 18 -4.63 4.94 -22.53
C ASP A 18 -5.18 3.62 -21.97
N PHE A 19 -6.46 3.63 -21.57
CA PHE A 19 -7.10 2.44 -21.01
C PHE A 19 -7.23 1.27 -21.99
N ASP A 20 -7.27 1.51 -23.31
CA ASP A 20 -7.28 0.43 -24.31
C ASP A 20 -5.91 -0.25 -24.37
N ARG A 21 -4.84 0.52 -24.37
CA ARG A 21 -3.48 0.00 -24.29
C ARG A 21 -3.25 -0.74 -22.97
N LEU A 22 -3.62 -0.15 -21.84
CA LEU A 22 -3.51 -0.75 -20.53
C LEU A 22 -4.16 -2.14 -20.47
N ARG A 23 -5.40 -2.28 -20.99
CA ARG A 23 -6.10 -3.56 -21.06
C ARG A 23 -5.36 -4.59 -21.89
N ARG A 24 -4.94 -4.21 -23.08
CA ARG A 24 -4.23 -5.12 -24.00
C ARG A 24 -2.90 -5.57 -23.42
N GLU A 25 -2.10 -4.67 -22.86
CA GLU A 25 -0.78 -4.99 -22.32
C GLU A 25 -0.87 -5.91 -21.10
N ARG A 26 -1.79 -5.65 -20.18
CA ARG A 26 -2.00 -6.52 -19.01
C ARG A 26 -2.44 -7.93 -19.42
N LEU A 27 -3.44 -8.02 -20.28
CA LEU A 27 -3.93 -9.32 -20.77
C LEU A 27 -2.83 -10.07 -21.52
N ALA A 28 -2.12 -9.41 -22.43
CA ALA A 28 -1.04 -10.02 -23.19
C ALA A 28 0.09 -10.55 -22.30
N ARG A 29 0.42 -9.87 -21.19
CA ARG A 29 1.40 -10.38 -20.22
C ARG A 29 0.93 -11.65 -19.54
N ALA A 30 -0.30 -11.67 -19.01
CA ALA A 30 -0.86 -12.85 -18.40
C ALA A 30 -0.90 -14.04 -19.39
N GLN A 31 -1.34 -13.80 -20.61
CA GLN A 31 -1.35 -14.81 -21.68
C GLN A 31 0.05 -15.31 -22.03
N SER A 32 1.04 -14.41 -22.13
CA SER A 32 2.43 -14.78 -22.45
C SER A 32 3.06 -15.65 -21.37
N LEU A 33 2.78 -15.42 -20.10
CA LEU A 33 3.29 -16.24 -19.00
C LEU A 33 2.56 -17.58 -18.93
N LEU A 34 1.25 -17.57 -19.10
CA LEU A 34 0.45 -18.80 -19.16
C LEU A 34 0.92 -19.72 -20.31
N ALA A 35 1.18 -19.16 -21.49
CA ALA A 35 1.67 -19.91 -22.65
C ALA A 35 3.06 -20.55 -22.44
N LYS A 36 3.87 -20.03 -21.51
CA LYS A 36 5.18 -20.58 -21.13
C LYS A 36 5.10 -21.63 -20.01
N SER A 37 3.93 -21.81 -19.42
CA SER A 37 3.68 -22.76 -18.35
C SER A 37 3.12 -24.09 -18.87
N GLU A 38 3.01 -25.07 -17.99
CA GLU A 38 2.36 -26.36 -18.28
C GLU A 38 0.83 -26.32 -18.08
N MET A 39 0.26 -25.16 -17.79
CA MET A 39 -1.16 -25.01 -17.49
C MET A 39 -1.97 -24.76 -18.78
N GLY A 40 -3.09 -25.45 -18.91
CA GLY A 40 -4.04 -25.20 -20.01
C GLY A 40 -4.88 -23.93 -19.80
N ALA A 41 -5.09 -23.52 -18.57
CA ALA A 41 -5.85 -22.33 -18.21
C ALA A 41 -5.50 -21.81 -16.81
N LEU A 42 -5.82 -20.53 -16.55
CA LEU A 42 -5.86 -19.92 -15.22
C LEU A 42 -7.29 -19.66 -14.80
N LEU A 43 -7.66 -20.04 -13.58
CA LEU A 43 -8.91 -19.71 -12.93
C LEU A 43 -8.62 -18.77 -11.75
N CYS A 44 -9.00 -17.51 -11.89
CA CYS A 44 -8.70 -16.47 -10.90
C CYS A 44 -9.95 -16.04 -10.15
N PHE A 45 -9.86 -16.06 -8.83
CA PHE A 45 -10.86 -15.58 -7.87
C PHE A 45 -10.40 -14.30 -7.16
N ASP A 46 -9.10 -14.01 -7.13
CA ASP A 46 -8.59 -12.77 -6.56
C ASP A 46 -9.07 -11.56 -7.35
N MET A 47 -9.62 -10.56 -6.64
CA MET A 47 -10.21 -9.38 -7.28
C MET A 47 -9.20 -8.59 -8.12
N ASN A 48 -7.93 -8.57 -7.73
CA ASN A 48 -6.87 -7.85 -8.44
C ASN A 48 -6.51 -8.61 -9.73
N ASN A 49 -6.41 -9.95 -9.65
CA ASN A 49 -6.16 -10.79 -10.81
C ASN A 49 -7.34 -10.78 -11.81
N VAL A 50 -8.58 -10.86 -11.30
CA VAL A 50 -9.77 -10.69 -12.13
C VAL A 50 -9.75 -9.32 -12.82
N ARG A 51 -9.43 -8.24 -12.11
CA ARG A 51 -9.33 -6.90 -12.68
C ARG A 51 -8.17 -6.76 -13.67
N TYR A 52 -7.02 -7.35 -13.39
CA TYR A 52 -5.86 -7.34 -14.29
C TYR A 52 -6.19 -7.95 -15.65
N ILE A 53 -6.86 -9.10 -15.63
CA ILE A 53 -7.22 -9.87 -16.84
C ILE A 53 -8.42 -9.23 -17.57
N THR A 54 -9.48 -8.85 -16.86
CA THR A 54 -10.77 -8.47 -17.46
C THR A 54 -11.02 -6.96 -17.51
N SER A 55 -10.24 -6.17 -16.77
CA SER A 55 -10.44 -4.73 -16.61
C SER A 55 -11.83 -4.34 -16.10
N THR A 56 -12.41 -5.17 -15.22
CA THR A 56 -13.72 -4.93 -14.60
C THR A 56 -13.60 -4.78 -13.10
N HIS A 57 -14.50 -4.02 -12.51
CA HIS A 57 -14.58 -3.78 -11.07
C HIS A 57 -16.02 -3.69 -10.60
N ILE A 58 -16.33 -4.21 -9.42
CA ILE A 58 -17.67 -4.20 -8.80
C ILE A 58 -17.65 -3.74 -7.34
N GLY A 59 -16.65 -2.97 -6.93
CA GLY A 59 -16.52 -2.47 -5.57
C GLY A 59 -16.32 -3.57 -4.53
N SER A 60 -16.86 -3.39 -3.34
CA SER A 60 -16.72 -4.31 -2.20
C SER A 60 -17.27 -5.73 -2.46
N TRP A 61 -18.18 -5.88 -3.40
CA TRP A 61 -18.68 -7.21 -3.83
C TRP A 61 -17.58 -8.11 -4.40
N ALA A 62 -16.50 -7.52 -4.91
CA ALA A 62 -15.32 -8.26 -5.38
C ALA A 62 -14.57 -9.02 -4.27
N GLN A 63 -14.86 -8.74 -3.01
CA GLN A 63 -14.29 -9.46 -1.87
C GLN A 63 -14.91 -10.85 -1.68
N ASP A 64 -16.12 -11.08 -2.19
CA ASP A 64 -16.71 -12.42 -2.22
C ASP A 64 -16.10 -13.24 -3.37
N LYS A 65 -15.13 -14.07 -3.02
CA LYS A 65 -14.29 -14.82 -3.96
C LYS A 65 -15.06 -15.87 -4.77
N ILE A 66 -16.22 -16.29 -4.31
CA ILE A 66 -16.93 -17.43 -4.92
C ILE A 66 -17.89 -16.97 -6.01
N SER A 67 -18.48 -15.80 -5.85
CA SER A 67 -19.50 -15.29 -6.78
C SER A 67 -18.93 -14.57 -8.00
N ARG A 68 -17.62 -14.28 -7.99
CA ARG A 68 -16.92 -13.60 -9.05
C ARG A 68 -15.58 -14.27 -9.36
N PHE A 69 -15.39 -14.70 -10.58
CA PHE A 69 -14.14 -15.34 -11.03
C PHE A 69 -13.97 -15.24 -12.55
N THR A 70 -12.74 -15.39 -13.01
CA THR A 70 -12.42 -15.42 -14.45
C THR A 70 -11.61 -16.66 -14.82
N LEU A 71 -11.91 -17.23 -15.96
CA LEU A 71 -11.12 -18.28 -16.61
C LEU A 71 -10.36 -17.64 -17.78
N LEU A 72 -9.05 -17.74 -17.77
CA LEU A 72 -8.18 -17.37 -18.89
C LEU A 72 -7.63 -18.65 -19.51
N PRO A 73 -8.16 -19.12 -20.63
CA PRO A 73 -7.61 -20.25 -21.39
C PRO A 73 -6.28 -19.87 -22.05
N GLN A 74 -5.38 -20.83 -22.25
CA GLN A 74 -4.03 -20.59 -22.77
C GLN A 74 -4.02 -19.87 -24.13
N ASN A 75 -4.95 -20.18 -25.02
CA ASN A 75 -4.98 -19.66 -26.39
C ASN A 75 -6.32 -18.99 -26.75
N ASP A 76 -7.00 -18.42 -25.74
CA ASP A 76 -8.30 -17.78 -25.96
C ASP A 76 -8.44 -16.54 -25.03
N ASP A 77 -9.47 -15.76 -25.28
CA ASP A 77 -9.83 -14.60 -24.47
C ASP A 77 -10.48 -15.02 -23.13
N PRO A 78 -10.36 -14.19 -22.09
CA PRO A 78 -10.90 -14.49 -20.78
C PRO A 78 -12.44 -14.56 -20.77
N ILE A 79 -12.96 -15.42 -19.92
CA ILE A 79 -14.39 -15.52 -19.59
C ILE A 79 -14.57 -15.06 -18.16
N LEU A 80 -15.46 -14.10 -17.95
CA LEU A 80 -15.82 -13.58 -16.64
C LEU A 80 -17.18 -14.11 -16.21
N TRP A 81 -17.26 -14.68 -15.02
CA TRP A 81 -18.53 -14.90 -14.33
C TRP A 81 -18.65 -13.90 -13.19
N ASP A 82 -19.80 -13.26 -13.11
CA ASP A 82 -20.07 -12.20 -12.15
C ASP A 82 -21.51 -12.27 -11.66
N PHE A 83 -21.86 -11.50 -10.64
CA PHE A 83 -23.27 -11.37 -10.24
C PHE A 83 -24.14 -11.03 -11.44
N GLY A 84 -25.32 -11.58 -11.55
CA GLY A 84 -26.15 -11.52 -12.74
C GLY A 84 -26.37 -10.11 -13.28
N SER A 85 -26.65 -9.12 -12.40
CA SER A 85 -26.79 -7.71 -12.78
C SER A 85 -25.46 -7.10 -13.25
N ALA A 86 -24.36 -7.38 -12.56
CA ALA A 86 -23.03 -6.92 -12.93
C ALA A 86 -22.58 -7.54 -14.27
N ALA A 87 -22.83 -8.82 -14.49
CA ALA A 87 -22.55 -9.47 -15.76
C ALA A 87 -23.26 -8.77 -16.92
N ARG A 88 -24.54 -8.43 -16.75
CA ARG A 88 -25.30 -7.69 -17.76
C ARG A 88 -24.76 -6.27 -17.97
N HIS A 89 -24.38 -5.59 -16.89
CA HIS A 89 -23.75 -4.27 -16.97
C HIS A 89 -22.44 -4.33 -17.76
N HIS A 90 -21.58 -5.31 -17.49
CA HIS A 90 -20.33 -5.49 -18.23
C HIS A 90 -20.56 -5.83 -19.71
N GLN A 91 -21.58 -6.61 -20.06
CA GLN A 91 -21.95 -6.84 -21.46
C GLN A 91 -22.25 -5.54 -22.20
N LEU A 92 -22.92 -4.60 -21.55
CA LEU A 92 -23.31 -3.31 -22.15
C LEU A 92 -22.15 -2.30 -22.19
N HIS A 93 -21.31 -2.27 -21.16
CA HIS A 93 -20.32 -1.21 -20.96
C HIS A 93 -18.86 -1.65 -21.12
N CYS A 94 -18.60 -2.96 -21.25
CA CYS A 94 -17.27 -3.52 -21.45
C CYS A 94 -17.21 -4.28 -22.79
N PRO A 95 -17.20 -3.57 -23.94
CA PRO A 95 -17.29 -4.21 -25.27
C PRO A 95 -16.14 -5.18 -25.55
N TRP A 96 -15.00 -5.06 -24.90
CA TRP A 96 -13.88 -6.02 -25.00
C TRP A 96 -14.19 -7.40 -24.40
N LEU A 97 -15.19 -7.52 -23.52
CA LEU A 97 -15.69 -8.79 -23.00
C LEU A 97 -16.91 -9.29 -23.78
N GLY A 98 -17.88 -8.41 -24.04
CA GLY A 98 -19.12 -8.76 -24.69
C GLY A 98 -19.83 -9.95 -24.01
N GLU A 99 -20.21 -10.97 -24.77
CA GLU A 99 -20.88 -12.19 -24.27
C GLU A 99 -19.98 -13.09 -23.41
N ARG A 100 -18.67 -12.80 -23.31
CA ARG A 100 -17.78 -13.49 -22.38
C ARG A 100 -17.97 -13.04 -20.93
N SER A 101 -18.66 -11.94 -20.70
CA SER A 101 -19.21 -11.60 -19.37
C SER A 101 -20.52 -12.36 -19.17
N ARG A 102 -20.57 -13.26 -18.21
CA ARG A 102 -21.68 -14.21 -18.00
C ARG A 102 -22.20 -14.16 -16.57
N PRO A 103 -23.49 -14.43 -16.35
CA PRO A 103 -24.01 -14.61 -15.01
C PRO A 103 -23.27 -15.74 -14.30
N GLY A 104 -22.74 -15.41 -13.11
CA GLY A 104 -22.09 -16.34 -12.22
C GLY A 104 -23.10 -17.25 -11.48
N ILE A 105 -22.55 -18.03 -10.58
CA ILE A 105 -23.33 -18.85 -9.65
C ILE A 105 -23.32 -18.11 -8.31
N SER A 106 -24.50 -17.81 -7.79
CA SER A 106 -24.63 -17.24 -6.45
C SER A 106 -24.17 -18.26 -5.41
N LEU A 107 -23.02 -18.02 -4.83
CA LEU A 107 -22.47 -18.83 -3.75
C LEU A 107 -21.86 -17.85 -2.74
N LEU A 108 -22.52 -17.68 -1.60
CA LEU A 108 -22.11 -16.76 -0.55
C LEU A 108 -21.36 -17.54 0.52
N ARG A 109 -20.16 -17.09 0.84
CA ARG A 109 -19.22 -17.72 1.77
C ARG A 109 -19.90 -18.11 3.09
N GLY A 110 -20.01 -19.43 3.32
CA GLY A 110 -20.58 -19.98 4.56
C GLY A 110 -22.09 -19.76 4.77
N ALA A 111 -22.73 -18.86 4.01
CA ALA A 111 -24.15 -18.57 4.10
C ALA A 111 -25.00 -19.57 3.28
N MET A 112 -24.39 -20.27 2.34
CA MET A 112 -25.01 -21.34 1.57
C MET A 112 -24.34 -22.66 1.92
N SER A 113 -25.13 -23.63 2.33
CA SER A 113 -24.62 -24.94 2.77
C SER A 113 -24.14 -25.78 1.57
N PRO A 114 -23.19 -26.70 1.76
CA PRO A 114 -22.66 -27.56 0.69
C PRO A 114 -23.75 -28.39 0.00
N GLU A 115 -24.80 -28.79 0.72
CA GLU A 115 -25.91 -29.60 0.18
C GLU A 115 -26.70 -28.88 -0.93
N MET A 116 -26.53 -27.54 -1.06
CA MET A 116 -27.13 -26.78 -2.17
C MET A 116 -26.45 -27.04 -3.50
N GLY A 117 -25.28 -27.72 -3.53
CA GLY A 117 -24.57 -28.13 -4.76
C GLY A 117 -23.97 -26.95 -5.56
N ARG A 118 -23.85 -25.76 -4.97
CA ARG A 118 -23.43 -24.56 -5.71
C ARG A 118 -21.96 -24.59 -6.11
N ALA A 119 -21.10 -25.20 -5.28
CA ALA A 119 -19.69 -25.39 -5.60
C ALA A 119 -19.50 -26.36 -6.77
N GLU A 120 -20.31 -27.43 -6.80
CA GLU A 120 -20.38 -28.41 -7.88
C GLU A 120 -20.85 -27.76 -9.19
N ASP A 121 -21.82 -26.85 -9.13
CA ASP A 121 -22.28 -26.09 -10.30
C ASP A 121 -21.15 -25.20 -10.88
N VAL A 122 -20.32 -24.58 -10.03
CA VAL A 122 -19.13 -23.84 -10.47
C VAL A 122 -18.16 -24.78 -11.17
N ALA A 123 -17.81 -25.90 -10.54
CA ALA A 123 -16.86 -26.86 -11.09
C ALA A 123 -17.31 -27.43 -12.44
N LYS A 124 -18.60 -27.78 -12.57
CA LYS A 124 -19.18 -28.23 -13.84
C LYS A 124 -19.07 -27.18 -14.95
N LYS A 125 -19.37 -25.89 -14.64
CA LYS A 125 -19.20 -24.80 -15.62
C LYS A 125 -17.77 -24.71 -16.11
N ILE A 126 -16.81 -24.78 -15.19
CA ILE A 126 -15.37 -24.74 -15.57
C ILE A 126 -15.00 -25.95 -16.41
N ARG A 127 -15.44 -27.15 -16.02
CA ARG A 127 -15.21 -28.38 -16.77
C ARG A 127 -15.70 -28.28 -18.21
N VAL A 128 -16.92 -27.81 -18.40
CA VAL A 128 -17.53 -27.60 -19.72
C VAL A 128 -16.71 -26.62 -20.58
N GLU A 129 -16.22 -25.52 -20.00
CA GLU A 129 -15.41 -24.56 -20.77
C GLU A 129 -14.03 -25.12 -21.14
N LEU A 130 -13.41 -25.93 -20.27
CA LEU A 130 -12.15 -26.63 -20.58
C LEU A 130 -12.34 -27.68 -21.67
N GLU A 131 -13.43 -28.46 -21.65
CA GLU A 131 -13.77 -29.47 -22.66
C GLU A 131 -13.99 -28.85 -24.03
N LYS A 132 -14.77 -27.76 -24.13
CA LYS A 132 -15.00 -27.01 -25.36
C LYS A 132 -13.70 -26.57 -26.06
N ARG A 133 -12.62 -26.37 -25.29
CA ARG A 133 -11.31 -25.94 -25.78
C ARG A 133 -10.27 -27.04 -25.89
N GLY A 134 -10.65 -28.27 -25.54
CA GLY A 134 -9.72 -29.39 -25.51
C GLY A 134 -8.69 -29.35 -24.38
N LEU A 135 -8.88 -28.47 -23.36
CA LEU A 135 -7.94 -28.22 -22.27
C LEU A 135 -8.27 -29.04 -21.01
N HIS A 136 -9.25 -29.92 -21.04
CA HIS A 136 -9.72 -30.68 -19.87
C HIS A 136 -8.73 -31.72 -19.33
N LYS A 137 -7.66 -32.02 -20.07
CA LYS A 137 -6.56 -32.90 -19.63
C LYS A 137 -5.37 -32.15 -19.09
N GLU A 138 -5.29 -30.84 -19.35
CA GLU A 138 -4.21 -30.00 -18.92
C GLU A 138 -4.44 -29.51 -17.47
N PRO A 139 -3.37 -29.19 -16.72
CA PRO A 139 -3.52 -28.61 -15.40
C PRO A 139 -4.25 -27.27 -15.45
N LEU A 140 -5.12 -27.03 -14.46
CA LEU A 140 -5.76 -25.74 -14.20
C LEU A 140 -5.03 -25.01 -13.09
N GLY A 141 -4.38 -23.88 -13.41
CA GLY A 141 -3.79 -23.00 -12.40
C GLY A 141 -4.88 -22.22 -11.67
N ILE A 142 -4.81 -22.16 -10.34
CA ILE A 142 -5.73 -21.36 -9.52
C ILE A 142 -4.92 -20.41 -8.65
N ASP A 143 -5.36 -19.15 -8.53
CA ASP A 143 -4.71 -18.15 -7.68
C ASP A 143 -5.08 -18.34 -6.20
N ILE A 144 -6.33 -18.20 -5.86
CA ILE A 144 -6.90 -18.50 -4.53
C ILE A 144 -8.28 -19.15 -4.73
N VAL A 145 -8.71 -19.97 -3.80
CA VAL A 145 -10.02 -20.61 -3.89
C VAL A 145 -10.51 -21.04 -2.51
N GLU A 146 -11.80 -20.97 -2.29
CA GLU A 146 -12.46 -21.54 -1.10
C GLU A 146 -12.45 -23.08 -1.17
N PRO A 147 -12.19 -23.79 -0.04
CA PRO A 147 -12.10 -25.26 -0.03
C PRO A 147 -13.27 -26.00 -0.70
N PRO A 148 -14.55 -25.61 -0.52
CA PRO A 148 -15.66 -26.30 -1.19
C PRO A 148 -15.54 -26.31 -2.71
N VAL A 149 -15.09 -25.18 -3.32
CA VAL A 149 -14.91 -25.10 -4.77
C VAL A 149 -13.71 -25.91 -5.21
N LEU A 150 -12.58 -25.87 -4.46
CA LEU A 150 -11.41 -26.71 -4.75
C LEU A 150 -11.76 -28.18 -4.78
N PHE A 151 -12.47 -28.68 -3.77
CA PHE A 151 -12.89 -30.07 -3.68
C PHE A 151 -13.88 -30.45 -4.81
N ALA A 152 -14.77 -29.54 -5.20
CA ALA A 152 -15.68 -29.76 -6.32
C ALA A 152 -14.92 -29.87 -7.65
N LEU A 153 -13.95 -28.99 -7.91
CA LEU A 153 -13.09 -29.07 -9.11
C LEU A 153 -12.33 -30.41 -9.17
N GLN A 154 -11.79 -30.87 -8.04
CA GLN A 154 -11.10 -32.16 -7.96
C GLN A 154 -12.06 -33.33 -8.21
N ARG A 155 -13.30 -33.30 -7.69
CA ARG A 155 -14.32 -34.33 -7.97
C ARG A 155 -14.75 -34.38 -9.44
N GLU A 156 -14.73 -33.23 -10.13
CA GLU A 156 -14.94 -33.17 -11.59
C GLU A 156 -13.71 -33.68 -12.40
N GLY A 157 -12.66 -34.18 -11.75
CA GLY A 157 -11.48 -34.73 -12.38
C GLY A 157 -10.54 -33.65 -12.96
N ILE A 158 -10.64 -32.43 -12.49
CA ILE A 158 -9.75 -31.33 -12.91
C ILE A 158 -8.48 -31.37 -12.07
N LYS A 159 -7.32 -31.44 -12.74
CA LYS A 159 -6.01 -31.37 -12.06
C LYS A 159 -5.72 -29.91 -11.71
N VAL A 160 -5.83 -29.55 -10.42
CA VAL A 160 -5.56 -28.20 -9.94
C VAL A 160 -4.10 -28.05 -9.52
N VAL A 161 -3.48 -26.93 -9.89
CA VAL A 161 -2.11 -26.53 -9.54
C VAL A 161 -2.05 -25.07 -9.11
N ASP A 162 -0.94 -24.63 -8.50
CA ASP A 162 -0.73 -23.24 -8.12
C ASP A 162 -0.60 -22.34 -9.36
N GLY A 163 -1.53 -21.41 -9.51
CA GLY A 163 -1.54 -20.37 -10.54
C GLY A 163 -1.15 -18.99 -10.02
N GLN A 164 -0.89 -18.83 -8.71
CA GLN A 164 -0.59 -17.52 -8.11
C GLN A 164 0.66 -16.89 -8.71
N GLN A 165 1.71 -17.71 -8.96
CA GLN A 165 2.99 -17.22 -9.44
C GLN A 165 2.90 -16.58 -10.82
N ILE A 166 2.07 -17.13 -11.73
CA ILE A 166 1.82 -16.55 -13.06
C ILE A 166 1.30 -15.12 -12.94
N MET A 167 0.30 -14.91 -12.10
CA MET A 167 -0.30 -13.58 -11.90
C MET A 167 0.59 -12.63 -11.14
N SER A 168 1.32 -13.11 -10.14
CA SER A 168 2.34 -12.33 -9.44
C SER A 168 3.42 -11.83 -10.39
N ASP A 169 3.96 -12.72 -11.24
CA ASP A 169 5.01 -12.38 -12.20
C ASP A 169 4.51 -11.42 -13.30
N ALA A 170 3.24 -11.55 -13.73
CA ALA A 170 2.64 -10.64 -14.69
C ALA A 170 2.60 -9.19 -14.20
N ARG A 171 2.50 -8.98 -12.89
CA ARG A 171 2.37 -7.66 -12.25
C ARG A 171 3.68 -7.02 -11.79
N VAL A 172 4.81 -7.76 -11.82
CA VAL A 172 6.11 -7.25 -11.33
C VAL A 172 6.56 -5.99 -12.07
N ILE A 173 6.55 -6.05 -13.41
CA ILE A 173 6.97 -4.92 -14.25
C ILE A 173 5.72 -4.14 -14.68
N LYS A 174 5.62 -2.91 -14.27
CA LYS A 174 4.48 -2.04 -14.59
C LYS A 174 4.60 -1.50 -16.01
N THR A 175 3.46 -1.34 -16.68
CA THR A 175 3.38 -0.60 -17.94
C THR A 175 3.45 0.90 -17.69
N LYS A 176 3.64 1.69 -18.74
CA LYS A 176 3.60 3.16 -18.67
C LYS A 176 2.30 3.68 -18.03
N ASP A 177 1.16 3.08 -18.43
CA ASP A 177 -0.14 3.52 -17.91
C ASP A 177 -0.35 3.11 -16.45
N GLU A 178 0.16 1.94 -16.04
CA GLU A 178 0.16 1.53 -14.63
C GLU A 178 0.97 2.48 -13.75
N ILE A 179 2.17 2.88 -14.20
CA ILE A 179 3.00 3.86 -13.49
C ILE A 179 2.29 5.21 -13.39
N SER A 180 1.61 5.66 -14.45
CA SER A 180 0.84 6.92 -14.42
C SER A 180 -0.32 6.86 -13.41
N LEU A 181 -0.97 5.71 -13.26
CA LEU A 181 -2.03 5.48 -12.27
C LEU A 181 -1.47 5.47 -10.84
N LEU A 182 -0.33 4.81 -10.62
CA LEU A 182 0.36 4.81 -9.33
C LEU A 182 0.79 6.23 -8.91
N ASN A 183 1.38 6.99 -9.83
CA ASN A 183 1.71 8.41 -9.58
C ASN A 183 0.47 9.22 -9.17
N THR A 184 -0.66 9.03 -9.87
CA THR A 184 -1.91 9.73 -9.52
C THR A 184 -2.41 9.31 -8.15
N SER A 185 -2.36 8.02 -7.83
CA SER A 185 -2.76 7.49 -6.52
C SER A 185 -1.90 8.08 -5.39
N ALA A 186 -0.58 8.11 -5.56
CA ALA A 186 0.35 8.71 -4.59
C ALA A 186 0.09 10.23 -4.41
N MET A 187 -0.12 10.98 -5.49
CA MET A 187 -0.44 12.41 -5.42
C MET A 187 -1.74 12.71 -4.66
N MET A 188 -2.73 11.82 -4.72
CA MET A 188 -3.97 11.97 -3.93
C MET A 188 -3.70 11.82 -2.43
N VAL A 189 -2.78 10.95 -2.05
CA VAL A 189 -2.36 10.80 -0.64
C VAL A 189 -1.49 11.97 -0.21
N ASP A 190 -0.61 12.51 -1.08
CA ASP A 190 0.12 13.75 -0.78
C ASP A 190 -0.85 14.89 -0.40
N ALA A 191 -1.93 15.05 -1.16
CA ALA A 191 -2.97 16.05 -0.86
C ALA A 191 -3.70 15.73 0.46
N ALA A 192 -3.98 14.46 0.74
CA ALA A 192 -4.60 14.06 2.00
C ALA A 192 -3.69 14.32 3.21
N TYR A 193 -2.38 14.12 3.08
CA TYR A 193 -1.41 14.49 4.12
C TYR A 193 -1.32 16.00 4.35
N ASP A 194 -1.40 16.82 3.30
CA ASP A 194 -1.39 18.29 3.45
C ASP A 194 -2.60 18.76 4.26
N GLU A 195 -3.80 18.27 3.93
CA GLU A 195 -5.02 18.59 4.69
C GLU A 195 -4.97 18.02 6.12
N LEU A 196 -4.46 16.82 6.30
CA LEU A 196 -4.29 16.21 7.61
C LEU A 196 -3.32 17.02 8.47
N TYR A 197 -2.15 17.38 7.93
CA TYR A 197 -1.13 18.18 8.63
C TYR A 197 -1.71 19.50 9.13
N ARG A 198 -2.49 20.18 8.31
CA ARG A 198 -3.15 21.45 8.68
C ARG A 198 -4.22 21.29 9.75
N ALA A 199 -4.91 20.15 9.77
CA ALA A 199 -6.00 19.88 10.69
C ALA A 199 -5.55 19.34 12.04
N MET A 200 -4.40 18.64 12.08
CA MET A 200 -3.90 18.01 13.30
C MET A 200 -3.63 19.02 14.42
N LYS A 201 -4.15 18.72 15.58
CA LYS A 201 -3.98 19.54 16.80
C LYS A 201 -4.23 18.70 18.05
N PRO A 202 -3.75 19.13 19.23
CA PRO A 202 -4.16 18.52 20.48
C PRO A 202 -5.68 18.47 20.62
N GLY A 203 -6.21 17.33 21.09
CA GLY A 203 -7.63 17.11 21.24
C GLY A 203 -8.33 16.44 20.04
N MET A 204 -7.67 16.35 18.87
CA MET A 204 -8.17 15.54 17.75
C MET A 204 -7.99 14.05 18.06
N SER A 205 -8.94 13.20 17.72
CA SER A 205 -8.78 11.74 17.85
C SER A 205 -8.24 11.09 16.57
N GLU A 206 -7.67 9.88 16.71
CA GLU A 206 -7.23 9.09 15.54
C GLU A 206 -8.39 8.85 14.56
N ASN A 207 -9.61 8.53 15.06
CA ASN A 207 -10.81 8.38 14.21
C ASN A 207 -11.13 9.65 13.40
N GLN A 208 -10.97 10.84 14.01
CA GLN A 208 -11.22 12.10 13.29
C GLN A 208 -10.21 12.31 12.16
N ALA A 209 -8.94 11.94 12.40
CA ALA A 209 -7.91 11.94 11.36
C ALA A 209 -8.27 10.99 10.21
N VAL A 210 -8.67 9.76 10.52
CA VAL A 210 -9.13 8.76 9.53
C VAL A 210 -10.32 9.28 8.72
N GLY A 211 -11.30 9.88 9.40
CA GLY A 211 -12.49 10.46 8.74
C GLY A 211 -12.13 11.59 7.78
N LEU A 212 -11.21 12.47 8.17
CA LEU A 212 -10.72 13.57 7.32
C LEU A 212 -9.99 13.02 6.08
N VAL A 213 -9.01 12.14 6.27
CA VAL A 213 -8.25 11.51 5.17
C VAL A 213 -9.18 10.82 4.20
N SER A 214 -10.10 10.00 4.71
CA SER A 214 -11.07 9.27 3.87
C SER A 214 -11.93 10.23 3.05
N LYS A 215 -12.41 11.32 3.67
CA LYS A 215 -13.18 12.34 2.96
C LYS A 215 -12.37 12.96 1.82
N VAL A 216 -11.14 13.38 2.08
CA VAL A 216 -10.28 14.01 1.07
C VAL A 216 -10.05 13.07 -0.10
N LEU A 217 -9.72 11.81 0.17
CA LEU A 217 -9.47 10.81 -0.87
C LEU A 217 -10.70 10.54 -1.74
N TYR A 218 -11.89 10.40 -1.14
CA TYR A 218 -13.13 10.22 -1.91
C TYR A 218 -13.50 11.48 -2.70
N ASP A 219 -13.30 12.67 -2.16
CA ASP A 219 -13.53 13.93 -2.87
C ASP A 219 -12.61 14.06 -4.11
N LEU A 220 -11.39 13.49 -4.05
CA LEU A 220 -10.44 13.46 -5.16
C LEU A 220 -10.70 12.32 -6.17
N GLY A 221 -11.63 11.41 -5.90
CA GLY A 221 -12.03 10.35 -6.81
C GLY A 221 -11.42 8.97 -6.49
N SER A 222 -10.97 8.75 -5.24
CA SER A 222 -10.64 7.40 -4.78
C SER A 222 -11.83 6.46 -4.96
N GLU A 223 -11.60 5.27 -5.45
CA GLU A 223 -12.67 4.27 -5.55
C GLU A 223 -12.80 3.43 -4.27
N TYR A 224 -11.73 3.40 -3.44
CA TYR A 224 -11.71 2.62 -2.22
C TYR A 224 -10.58 3.08 -1.29
N VAL A 225 -10.92 3.51 -0.09
CA VAL A 225 -9.95 3.73 1.01
C VAL A 225 -9.84 2.40 1.76
N GLU A 226 -8.73 1.71 1.57
CA GLU A 226 -8.52 0.35 2.06
C GLU A 226 -8.23 0.34 3.55
N ALA A 227 -7.34 1.23 4.00
CA ALA A 227 -7.03 1.46 5.41
C ALA A 227 -6.40 2.84 5.61
N VAL A 228 -6.53 3.36 6.82
CA VAL A 228 -5.72 4.45 7.35
C VAL A 228 -5.22 4.00 8.71
N ASN A 229 -3.96 3.59 8.79
CA ASN A 229 -3.32 3.22 10.04
C ASN A 229 -2.92 4.50 10.76
N ALA A 230 -3.81 5.04 11.59
CA ALA A 230 -3.58 6.24 12.37
C ALA A 230 -3.14 5.86 13.79
N ILE A 231 -1.88 6.13 14.12
CA ILE A 231 -1.25 5.62 15.34
C ILE A 231 -0.57 6.78 16.06
N SER A 232 -0.83 6.91 17.36
CA SER A 232 -0.34 8.03 18.15
C SER A 232 0.14 7.64 19.54
N GLY A 233 1.08 8.43 20.06
CA GLY A 233 1.60 8.31 21.43
C GLY A 233 2.24 6.97 21.70
N GLU A 234 1.90 6.37 22.84
CA GLU A 234 2.40 5.07 23.30
C GLU A 234 2.08 3.90 22.38
N ARG A 235 1.16 4.07 21.45
CA ARG A 235 0.83 3.05 20.45
C ARG A 235 1.83 3.00 19.27
N CYS A 236 2.73 3.99 19.19
CA CYS A 236 3.76 4.01 18.15
C CYS A 236 4.84 2.94 18.37
N ASN A 237 4.99 2.38 19.56
CA ASN A 237 6.00 1.36 19.87
C ASN A 237 5.50 0.31 20.87
N PRO A 238 5.27 -0.95 20.46
CA PRO A 238 5.27 -1.45 19.09
C PRO A 238 4.00 -1.03 18.32
N HIS A 239 4.12 -1.06 17.02
CA HIS A 239 3.12 -0.56 16.09
C HIS A 239 1.93 -1.52 15.86
N PRO A 240 0.69 -1.18 16.20
CA PRO A 240 -0.51 -1.88 15.78
C PRO A 240 -0.96 -1.35 14.40
N HIS A 241 -1.40 -2.19 13.50
CA HIS A 241 -1.88 -1.77 12.18
C HIS A 241 -3.36 -1.35 12.20
N VAL A 242 -3.75 -0.53 13.19
CA VAL A 242 -5.14 -0.08 13.35
C VAL A 242 -5.23 1.22 14.15
N PHE A 243 -6.14 2.08 13.76
CA PHE A 243 -6.49 3.29 14.52
C PHE A 243 -7.37 2.99 15.74
N SER A 244 -7.53 3.98 16.61
CA SER A 244 -8.40 3.92 17.79
C SER A 244 -9.13 5.25 18.01
N ASP A 245 -9.79 5.36 19.14
CA ASP A 245 -10.41 6.60 19.65
C ASP A 245 -9.44 7.47 20.48
N ARG A 246 -8.13 7.10 20.54
CA ARG A 246 -7.14 7.85 21.27
C ARG A 246 -7.07 9.30 20.81
N VAL A 247 -7.00 10.19 21.76
CA VAL A 247 -6.91 11.64 21.54
C VAL A 247 -5.44 12.07 21.51
N LEU A 248 -5.06 12.85 20.51
CA LEU A 248 -3.73 13.42 20.32
C LEU A 248 -3.40 14.41 21.44
N ARG A 249 -2.21 14.30 22.01
CA ARG A 249 -1.71 15.14 23.10
C ARG A 249 -0.45 15.88 22.68
N PRO A 250 -0.15 17.05 23.27
CA PRO A 250 1.13 17.73 23.03
C PRO A 250 2.32 16.81 23.34
N GLY A 251 3.29 16.74 22.41
CA GLY A 251 4.46 15.87 22.49
C GLY A 251 4.25 14.45 21.97
N ASP A 252 3.03 14.06 21.58
CA ASP A 252 2.79 12.76 20.99
C ASP A 252 3.54 12.63 19.64
N PRO A 253 4.29 11.55 19.41
CA PRO A 253 4.57 11.10 18.06
C PRO A 253 3.27 10.61 17.43
N VAL A 254 3.10 10.83 16.13
CA VAL A 254 2.02 10.25 15.35
C VAL A 254 2.55 9.84 14.01
N TYR A 255 2.12 8.70 13.50
CA TYR A 255 2.34 8.35 12.11
C TYR A 255 1.08 7.76 11.50
N TYR A 256 0.95 8.00 10.23
CA TYR A 256 -0.16 7.53 9.44
C TYR A 256 0.38 6.73 8.27
N ASP A 257 -0.32 5.67 7.94
CA ASP A 257 -0.18 4.93 6.70
C ASP A 257 -1.50 5.00 5.98
N ILE A 258 -1.48 5.55 4.78
CA ILE A 258 -2.70 5.79 4.02
C ILE A 258 -2.73 4.89 2.80
N LEU A 259 -3.68 3.94 2.83
CA LEU A 259 -3.89 2.96 1.78
C LEU A 259 -5.20 3.25 1.05
N HIS A 260 -5.10 3.55 -0.23
CA HIS A 260 -6.29 3.69 -1.06
C HIS A 260 -6.07 3.17 -2.47
N SER A 261 -7.12 3.17 -3.27
CA SER A 261 -7.11 2.73 -4.65
C SER A 261 -7.70 3.79 -5.58
N TYR A 262 -6.96 4.14 -6.60
CA TYR A 262 -7.41 4.95 -7.71
C TYR A 262 -7.36 4.14 -9.02
N MET A 263 -8.51 3.94 -9.66
CA MET A 263 -8.62 3.09 -10.86
C MET A 263 -7.98 1.70 -10.70
N GLY A 264 -7.98 1.17 -9.46
CA GLY A 264 -7.41 -0.12 -9.06
C GLY A 264 -6.00 -0.07 -8.54
N TYR A 265 -5.25 0.98 -8.84
CA TYR A 265 -3.85 1.09 -8.42
C TYR A 265 -3.76 1.69 -7.04
N ARG A 266 -3.03 1.01 -6.19
CA ARG A 266 -2.91 1.32 -4.77
C ARG A 266 -1.72 2.20 -4.49
N THR A 267 -1.83 2.93 -3.41
CA THR A 267 -0.72 3.61 -2.75
C THR A 267 -0.70 3.19 -1.28
N CYS A 268 0.49 3.15 -0.69
CA CYS A 268 0.73 2.79 0.70
C CYS A 268 1.99 3.51 1.13
N TYR A 269 1.88 4.53 1.98
CA TYR A 269 3.09 5.08 2.58
C TYR A 269 2.85 5.80 3.90
N TYR A 270 3.86 5.71 4.77
CA TYR A 270 3.88 6.34 6.08
C TYR A 270 4.45 7.74 6.04
N ARG A 271 3.81 8.64 6.82
CA ARG A 271 4.41 9.91 7.27
C ARG A 271 4.30 10.02 8.78
N CYS A 272 5.36 10.57 9.38
CA CYS A 272 5.51 10.69 10.81
C CYS A 272 5.56 12.18 11.21
N PHE A 273 4.89 12.50 12.31
CA PHE A 273 4.78 13.86 12.85
C PHE A 273 4.93 13.83 14.38
N THR A 274 5.05 15.02 14.98
CA THR A 274 4.78 15.21 16.40
C THR A 274 3.72 16.29 16.60
N ILE A 275 3.03 16.24 17.71
CA ILE A 275 1.95 17.19 18.03
C ILE A 275 2.47 18.27 18.96
N GLY A 276 2.44 19.52 18.51
CA GLY A 276 2.82 20.70 19.30
C GLY A 276 4.32 20.90 19.47
N TYR A 277 5.08 19.87 19.79
CA TYR A 277 6.54 19.88 19.90
C TYR A 277 7.13 18.48 19.72
N ALA A 278 8.42 18.40 19.42
CA ALA A 278 9.16 17.14 19.31
C ALA A 278 10.15 17.00 20.49
N SER A 279 10.29 15.79 21.05
CA SER A 279 11.37 15.47 21.98
C SER A 279 12.68 15.21 21.24
N HIS A 280 13.83 15.40 21.87
CA HIS A 280 15.12 15.04 21.30
C HIS A 280 15.19 13.56 20.92
N ALA A 281 14.67 12.69 21.78
CA ALA A 281 14.61 11.25 21.53
C ALA A 281 13.82 10.92 20.25
N MET A 282 12.71 11.61 19.99
CA MET A 282 11.92 11.44 18.79
C MET A 282 12.61 11.99 17.53
N ILE A 283 13.29 13.14 17.65
CA ILE A 283 14.09 13.73 16.57
C ILE A 283 15.20 12.76 16.14
N ASP A 284 15.91 12.18 17.12
CA ASP A 284 16.98 11.21 16.85
C ASP A 284 16.45 9.92 16.22
N ALA A 285 15.31 9.41 16.71
CA ALA A 285 14.65 8.25 16.11
C ALA A 285 14.25 8.52 14.65
N TYR A 286 13.69 9.69 14.35
CA TYR A 286 13.33 10.08 13.00
C TYR A 286 14.55 10.16 12.06
N LYS A 287 15.64 10.79 12.53
CA LYS A 287 16.90 10.86 11.78
C LYS A 287 17.42 9.47 11.41
N ARG A 288 17.42 8.54 12.37
CA ARG A 288 17.83 7.16 12.14
C ARG A 288 16.93 6.46 11.13
N CYS A 289 15.63 6.63 11.28
CA CYS A 289 14.64 6.09 10.35
C CYS A 289 14.90 6.61 8.93
N ARG A 290 15.14 7.91 8.75
CA ARG A 290 15.47 8.55 7.46
C ARG A 290 16.79 8.07 6.88
N GLU A 291 17.87 7.98 7.69
CA GLU A 291 19.18 7.49 7.25
C GLU A 291 19.09 6.10 6.61
N TYR A 292 18.36 5.17 7.23
CA TYR A 292 18.18 3.82 6.68
C TYR A 292 17.31 3.81 5.42
N LEU A 293 16.30 4.65 5.35
CA LEU A 293 15.47 4.77 4.15
C LEU A 293 16.26 5.34 2.98
N ASP A 294 17.02 6.43 3.18
CA ASP A 294 17.87 7.04 2.14
C ASP A 294 18.94 6.06 1.64
N ALA A 295 19.57 5.33 2.56
CA ALA A 295 20.53 4.29 2.19
C ALA A 295 19.89 3.20 1.33
N ALA A 296 18.69 2.73 1.69
CA ALA A 296 17.93 1.75 0.91
C ALA A 296 17.56 2.28 -0.47
N ILE A 297 17.02 3.50 -0.56
CA ILE A 297 16.65 4.18 -1.81
C ILE A 297 17.86 4.31 -2.74
N SER A 298 19.05 4.64 -2.22
CA SER A 298 20.27 4.79 -3.02
C SER A 298 20.67 3.52 -3.77
N LEU A 299 20.25 2.36 -3.31
CA LEU A 299 20.50 1.07 -3.95
C LEU A 299 19.42 0.69 -4.98
N VAL A 300 18.30 1.39 -5.04
CA VAL A 300 17.22 1.08 -5.99
C VAL A 300 17.63 1.52 -7.39
N ARG A 301 18.16 0.57 -8.15
CA ARG A 301 18.52 0.75 -9.57
C ARG A 301 18.64 -0.60 -10.28
N PRO A 302 18.53 -0.64 -11.62
CA PRO A 302 18.69 -1.87 -12.38
C PRO A 302 20.00 -2.61 -12.08
N GLY A 303 19.92 -3.94 -11.96
CA GLY A 303 21.07 -4.82 -11.69
C GLY A 303 21.44 -4.96 -10.23
N ARG A 304 20.85 -4.18 -9.32
CA ARG A 304 20.93 -4.43 -7.87
C ARG A 304 19.93 -5.52 -7.46
N THR A 305 20.02 -5.94 -6.21
CA THR A 305 19.14 -6.97 -5.66
C THR A 305 18.44 -6.51 -4.37
N THR A 306 17.31 -7.12 -4.08
CA THR A 306 16.60 -6.93 -2.80
C THR A 306 17.44 -7.35 -1.61
N GLY A 307 18.36 -8.31 -1.79
CA GLY A 307 19.29 -8.76 -0.75
C GLY A 307 20.30 -7.68 -0.35
N GLU A 308 20.78 -6.87 -1.31
CA GLU A 308 21.67 -5.75 -1.03
C GLU A 308 20.97 -4.68 -0.20
N ILE A 309 19.70 -4.37 -0.49
CA ILE A 309 18.88 -3.44 0.31
C ILE A 309 18.67 -4.01 1.72
N ALA A 310 18.20 -5.25 1.82
CA ALA A 310 17.92 -5.90 3.10
C ALA A 310 19.16 -6.00 4.00
N SER A 311 20.35 -6.15 3.43
CA SER A 311 21.59 -6.24 4.20
C SER A 311 22.01 -4.94 4.88
N LEU A 312 21.52 -3.78 4.39
CA LEU A 312 21.74 -2.48 5.03
C LEU A 312 20.96 -2.33 6.34
N TRP A 313 19.82 -2.97 6.43
CA TRP A 313 18.93 -2.80 7.55
C TRP A 313 19.42 -3.50 8.81
N PRO A 314 19.18 -2.93 9.98
CA PRO A 314 19.59 -3.51 11.25
C PRO A 314 18.93 -4.87 11.50
N LYS A 315 19.56 -5.67 12.35
CA LYS A 315 19.02 -6.97 12.74
C LYS A 315 17.86 -6.81 13.72
N ALA A 316 17.01 -7.81 13.77
CA ALA A 316 15.84 -7.86 14.67
C ALA A 316 16.19 -7.53 16.13
N GLN A 317 17.37 -7.97 16.61
CA GLN A 317 17.84 -7.76 17.98
C GLN A 317 18.05 -6.27 18.30
N GLU A 318 18.37 -5.44 17.32
CA GLU A 318 18.53 -3.99 17.50
C GLU A 318 17.20 -3.28 17.80
N PHE A 319 16.09 -3.93 17.45
CA PHE A 319 14.73 -3.51 17.76
C PHE A 319 14.15 -4.19 19.00
N GLY A 320 14.93 -5.03 19.69
CA GLY A 320 14.49 -5.80 20.85
C GLY A 320 13.71 -7.08 20.53
N PHE A 321 13.74 -7.54 19.28
CA PHE A 321 13.05 -8.78 18.86
C PHE A 321 14.00 -9.97 18.79
N PRO A 322 13.52 -11.20 19.04
CA PRO A 322 14.39 -12.38 19.11
C PRO A 322 14.91 -12.85 17.75
N ASN A 323 14.19 -12.60 16.67
CA ASN A 323 14.52 -13.06 15.31
C ASN A 323 13.81 -12.21 14.25
N GLU A 324 14.18 -12.40 12.97
CA GLU A 324 13.66 -11.63 11.84
C GLU A 324 12.16 -11.87 11.60
N GLU A 325 11.62 -13.04 11.95
CA GLU A 325 10.17 -13.32 11.87
C GLU A 325 9.38 -12.44 12.84
N ALA A 326 9.87 -12.31 14.08
CA ALA A 326 9.22 -11.47 15.11
C ALA A 326 9.35 -9.97 14.81
N ALA A 327 10.36 -9.55 14.06
CA ALA A 327 10.59 -8.17 13.63
C ALA A 327 10.08 -7.90 12.21
N PHE A 328 9.39 -8.85 11.59
CA PHE A 328 8.91 -8.69 10.22
C PHE A 328 8.07 -7.44 10.06
N ALA A 329 8.25 -6.75 8.94
CA ALA A 329 7.59 -5.48 8.60
C ALA A 329 8.00 -4.24 9.45
N LEU A 330 9.09 -4.28 10.23
CA LEU A 330 9.68 -3.07 10.81
C LEU A 330 10.57 -2.34 9.81
N GLN A 331 11.49 -3.09 9.16
CA GLN A 331 12.25 -2.62 8.00
C GLN A 331 11.83 -3.49 6.82
N TYR A 332 11.12 -2.90 5.88
CA TYR A 332 10.38 -3.67 4.89
C TYR A 332 10.28 -2.95 3.56
N GLY A 333 10.04 -3.71 2.52
CA GLY A 333 9.65 -3.19 1.23
C GLY A 333 8.88 -4.23 0.46
N HIS A 334 8.00 -3.78 -0.40
CA HIS A 334 7.18 -4.65 -1.24
C HIS A 334 6.85 -4.00 -2.57
N GLY A 335 6.68 -4.81 -3.60
CA GLY A 335 6.07 -4.34 -4.84
C GLY A 335 4.65 -3.85 -4.57
N ILE A 336 4.23 -2.83 -5.33
CA ILE A 336 2.89 -2.26 -5.24
C ILE A 336 2.30 -2.07 -6.64
N GLY A 337 0.97 -2.17 -6.76
CA GLY A 337 0.27 -2.06 -8.04
C GLY A 337 -1.23 -2.16 -7.88
N LEU A 338 -1.85 -3.13 -8.56
CA LEU A 338 -3.26 -3.48 -8.33
C LEU A 338 -3.48 -4.14 -6.97
N ALA A 339 -2.50 -4.88 -6.46
CA ALA A 339 -2.50 -5.33 -5.08
C ALA A 339 -1.59 -4.45 -4.24
N ILE A 340 -1.89 -4.36 -2.93
CA ILE A 340 -1.05 -3.63 -1.99
C ILE A 340 0.32 -4.32 -1.86
N TRP A 341 0.34 -5.65 -1.85
CA TRP A 341 1.55 -6.46 -1.79
C TRP A 341 1.74 -7.24 -3.09
N GLU A 342 2.80 -6.89 -3.80
CA GLU A 342 3.23 -7.56 -5.02
C GLU A 342 4.72 -7.98 -4.89
N LYS A 343 5.22 -8.75 -5.84
CA LYS A 343 6.66 -9.02 -5.92
C LYS A 343 7.42 -7.74 -6.33
N PRO A 344 8.66 -7.60 -5.86
CA PRO A 344 9.34 -8.43 -4.87
C PRO A 344 9.01 -8.03 -3.42
N VAL A 345 9.27 -8.95 -2.47
CA VAL A 345 9.37 -8.63 -1.05
C VAL A 345 10.82 -8.26 -0.74
N ILE A 346 11.02 -7.20 0.04
CA ILE A 346 12.34 -6.72 0.47
C ILE A 346 12.36 -6.77 1.99
N SER A 347 13.10 -7.71 2.57
CA SER A 347 13.25 -7.85 4.01
C SER A 347 14.46 -8.73 4.37
N ARG A 348 14.98 -8.59 5.58
CA ARG A 348 16.03 -9.48 6.08
C ARG A 348 15.57 -10.94 6.20
N LEU A 349 14.29 -11.15 6.46
CA LEU A 349 13.68 -12.49 6.57
C LEU A 349 13.75 -13.28 5.26
N VAL A 350 13.61 -12.62 4.12
CA VAL A 350 13.43 -13.30 2.82
C VAL A 350 14.57 -13.02 1.86
N SER A 351 14.97 -11.76 1.74
CA SER A 351 15.80 -11.31 0.61
C SER A 351 17.28 -11.66 0.76
N LEU A 352 17.75 -11.99 1.97
CA LEU A 352 19.13 -12.42 2.18
C LEU A 352 19.38 -13.79 1.56
N ASP A 353 18.43 -14.71 1.68
CA ASP A 353 18.51 -16.07 1.15
C ASP A 353 17.96 -16.19 -0.27
N HIS A 354 16.98 -15.33 -0.60
CA HIS A 354 16.27 -15.32 -1.88
C HIS A 354 16.27 -13.91 -2.50
N PRO A 355 17.44 -13.38 -2.90
CA PRO A 355 17.54 -12.07 -3.51
C PRO A 355 16.82 -12.01 -4.86
N TYR A 356 16.08 -10.92 -5.08
CA TYR A 356 15.38 -10.66 -6.33
C TYR A 356 16.08 -9.52 -7.09
N GLU A 357 16.34 -9.71 -8.39
CA GLU A 357 16.99 -8.69 -9.23
C GLU A 357 16.03 -7.52 -9.47
N ILE A 358 16.51 -6.30 -9.25
CA ILE A 358 15.78 -5.06 -9.50
C ILE A 358 15.86 -4.70 -10.99
N LYS A 359 14.69 -4.49 -11.60
CA LYS A 359 14.54 -4.22 -13.04
C LYS A 359 13.74 -2.94 -13.31
N PRO A 360 13.98 -2.26 -14.44
CA PRO A 360 13.16 -1.13 -14.84
C PRO A 360 11.67 -1.46 -14.90
N GLY A 361 10.83 -0.53 -14.51
CA GLY A 361 9.39 -0.70 -14.44
C GLY A 361 8.86 -1.38 -13.18
N MET A 362 9.72 -1.83 -12.27
CA MET A 362 9.28 -2.22 -10.93
C MET A 362 8.87 -0.98 -10.13
N VAL A 363 7.90 -1.15 -9.25
CA VAL A 363 7.49 -0.11 -8.29
C VAL A 363 7.42 -0.74 -6.91
N PHE A 364 8.07 -0.09 -5.93
CA PHE A 364 8.15 -0.55 -4.55
C PHE A 364 7.65 0.52 -3.60
N ALA A 365 7.07 0.08 -2.51
CA ALA A 365 7.00 0.80 -1.26
C ALA A 365 8.19 0.36 -0.39
N LEU A 366 8.97 1.29 0.12
CA LEU A 366 10.09 1.05 1.05
C LEU A 366 9.84 1.78 2.34
N GLU A 367 9.80 1.04 3.44
CA GLU A 367 9.47 1.57 4.76
C GLU A 367 10.55 1.24 5.81
N THR A 368 10.74 2.18 6.73
CA THR A 368 11.68 2.06 7.84
C THR A 368 11.02 2.44 9.15
N PHE A 369 11.47 1.80 10.23
CA PHE A 369 11.01 2.02 11.59
C PHE A 369 12.21 2.20 12.52
N TRP A 370 12.12 3.08 13.52
CA TRP A 370 13.12 3.18 14.57
C TRP A 370 12.48 3.49 15.91
N PRO A 371 12.68 2.63 16.94
CA PRO A 371 12.20 2.91 18.28
C PRO A 371 13.02 4.02 18.92
N SER A 372 12.36 4.91 19.64
CA SER A 372 13.02 5.99 20.37
C SER A 372 13.66 5.48 21.67
N THR A 373 14.67 6.20 22.15
CA THR A 373 15.36 5.91 23.42
C THR A 373 14.50 6.16 24.65
N ASP A 374 13.36 6.81 24.51
CA ASP A 374 12.37 7.02 25.60
C ASP A 374 11.58 5.74 25.94
N GLY A 375 11.66 4.70 25.11
CA GLY A 375 11.06 3.38 25.35
C GLY A 375 9.58 3.26 24.98
N TRP A 376 8.92 4.35 24.54
CA TRP A 376 7.49 4.34 24.21
C TRP A 376 7.15 4.94 22.84
N SER A 377 7.97 5.83 22.32
CA SER A 377 7.77 6.42 21.01
C SER A 377 8.58 5.72 19.91
N ALA A 378 8.25 5.95 18.66
CA ALA A 378 8.99 5.46 17.50
C ALA A 378 8.70 6.34 16.28
N ALA A 379 9.64 6.34 15.33
CA ALA A 379 9.46 6.91 14.00
C ALA A 379 9.15 5.80 13.00
N ARG A 380 8.31 6.12 12.00
CA ARG A 380 8.06 5.28 10.84
C ARG A 380 7.81 6.17 9.61
N ILE A 381 8.54 5.90 8.55
CA ILE A 381 8.43 6.63 7.28
C ILE A 381 8.56 5.66 6.11
N GLU A 382 7.96 6.00 4.98
CA GLU A 382 7.92 5.17 3.78
C GLU A 382 7.91 6.03 2.52
N GLU A 383 8.51 5.52 1.46
CA GLU A 383 8.50 6.13 0.13
C GLU A 383 8.12 5.11 -0.93
N GLU A 384 7.33 5.52 -1.91
CA GLU A 384 7.08 4.74 -3.12
C GLU A 384 8.05 5.14 -4.24
N ILE A 385 8.61 4.14 -4.89
CA ILE A 385 9.74 4.31 -5.80
C ILE A 385 9.50 3.54 -7.09
N VAL A 386 9.61 4.23 -8.20
CA VAL A 386 9.63 3.65 -9.56
C VAL A 386 11.07 3.40 -9.98
N VAL A 387 11.40 2.19 -10.40
CA VAL A 387 12.70 1.88 -11.01
C VAL A 387 12.70 2.33 -12.46
N THR A 388 13.62 3.25 -12.81
CA THR A 388 13.82 3.75 -14.16
C THR A 388 14.88 2.93 -14.90
N GLU A 389 15.16 3.25 -16.18
CA GLU A 389 16.19 2.57 -16.97
C GLU A 389 17.60 2.69 -16.38
N THR A 390 17.88 3.77 -15.62
CA THR A 390 19.22 4.06 -15.12
C THR A 390 19.30 4.25 -13.60
N GLY A 391 18.17 4.29 -12.91
CA GLY A 391 18.09 4.59 -11.47
C GLY A 391 16.70 4.41 -10.94
N HIS A 392 16.21 5.43 -10.24
CA HIS A 392 14.87 5.43 -9.65
C HIS A 392 14.26 6.83 -9.64
N GLU A 393 12.96 6.88 -9.39
CA GLU A 393 12.18 8.09 -9.11
C GLU A 393 11.28 7.83 -7.90
N VAL A 394 11.36 8.70 -6.88
CA VAL A 394 10.44 8.72 -5.74
C VAL A 394 9.17 9.43 -6.16
N ILE A 395 8.02 8.77 -6.02
CA ILE A 395 6.73 9.31 -6.49
C ILE A 395 5.86 9.90 -5.38
N THR A 396 6.18 9.64 -4.11
CA THR A 396 5.58 10.28 -2.94
C THR A 396 6.21 11.65 -2.73
N ARG A 397 5.40 12.70 -2.62
CA ARG A 397 5.88 14.11 -2.65
C ARG A 397 5.61 14.88 -1.36
N PHE A 398 4.78 14.38 -0.47
CA PHE A 398 4.62 15.03 0.82
C PHE A 398 5.92 14.95 1.62
N PRO A 399 6.42 16.06 2.21
CA PRO A 399 7.75 16.13 2.82
C PRO A 399 8.00 15.05 3.89
N ALA A 400 9.20 14.47 3.86
CA ALA A 400 9.67 13.49 4.82
C ALA A 400 11.17 13.62 5.15
N GLU A 401 11.82 14.70 4.70
CA GLU A 401 13.25 14.96 4.93
C GLU A 401 13.51 15.26 6.41
N GLU A 402 12.56 15.93 7.07
CA GLU A 402 12.63 16.30 8.47
C GLU A 402 11.33 15.94 9.21
N LEU A 403 11.43 15.72 10.52
CA LEU A 403 10.28 15.51 11.38
C LEU A 403 9.42 16.76 11.45
N LEU A 404 8.19 16.68 10.96
CA LEU A 404 7.25 17.79 10.97
C LEU A 404 6.50 17.86 12.31
N VAL A 405 6.23 19.09 12.77
CA VAL A 405 5.44 19.36 13.97
C VAL A 405 4.10 19.93 13.56
N ALA A 406 3.02 19.23 13.88
CA ALA A 406 1.65 19.65 13.64
C ALA A 406 1.02 20.29 14.88
N GLY A 407 0.03 21.16 14.69
CA GLY A 407 -0.72 21.79 15.79
C GLY A 407 0.07 22.80 16.61
N ALA A 408 1.22 23.26 16.11
CA ALA A 408 1.95 24.39 16.71
C ALA A 408 1.32 25.70 16.23
N HIS A 409 0.60 26.38 17.13
CA HIS A 409 -0.20 27.57 16.76
C HIS A 409 0.41 28.90 17.22
N TYR A 410 1.63 28.88 17.80
CA TYR A 410 2.20 30.07 18.42
C TYR A 410 3.38 30.60 17.62
N PHE A 411 3.27 31.89 17.24
CA PHE A 411 4.35 32.65 16.65
C PHE A 411 4.76 33.76 17.59
N SER A 412 6.06 33.97 17.76
CA SER A 412 6.62 35.17 18.39
C SER A 412 6.89 36.23 17.32
N VAL A 413 7.22 37.45 17.75
CA VAL A 413 7.68 38.50 16.83
C VAL A 413 8.95 38.13 16.04
N ASN A 414 9.67 37.10 16.51
CA ASN A 414 10.88 36.59 15.88
C ASN A 414 10.64 35.32 15.03
N GLY A 415 9.38 34.98 14.75
CA GLY A 415 8.98 33.80 14.00
C GLY A 415 8.30 32.71 14.81
N PRO A 416 8.19 31.48 14.27
CA PRO A 416 7.63 30.36 15.00
C PRO A 416 8.39 30.12 16.30
N LEU A 417 7.67 29.86 17.40
CA LEU A 417 8.32 29.39 18.61
C LEU A 417 8.99 28.05 18.35
N ALA A 418 10.20 27.88 18.87
CA ALA A 418 10.94 26.63 18.77
C ALA A 418 10.04 25.45 19.18
N THR A 419 9.85 24.50 18.28
CA THR A 419 9.00 23.35 18.45
C THR A 419 9.62 22.27 19.34
N ALA A 420 10.96 22.29 19.48
CA ALA A 420 11.67 21.57 20.52
C ALA A 420 11.90 22.54 21.69
N ARG A 421 11.32 22.24 22.83
CA ARG A 421 11.85 22.84 24.06
C ARG A 421 13.19 22.16 24.29
N GLU A 422 14.27 22.88 23.99
CA GLU A 422 15.57 22.53 24.52
C GLU A 422 15.47 22.61 26.02
N THR A 423 15.33 21.48 26.69
CA THR A 423 15.35 21.39 28.15
C THR A 423 16.73 21.73 28.74
N GLU A 424 17.72 22.00 27.85
CA GLU A 424 19.10 22.36 28.18
C GLU A 424 19.62 23.58 27.41
N ALA A 425 18.75 24.45 26.90
CA ALA A 425 19.23 25.75 26.46
C ALA A 425 19.84 26.45 27.71
N ALA A 426 21.15 26.67 27.67
CA ALA A 426 21.81 27.46 28.73
C ALA A 426 20.99 28.73 28.90
N PRO A 427 20.62 29.10 30.16
CA PRO A 427 19.84 30.29 30.40
C PRO A 427 20.56 31.51 29.78
N SER A 428 19.79 32.41 29.17
CA SER A 428 20.37 33.60 28.57
C SER A 428 21.24 34.30 29.61
N GLN A 429 22.33 34.96 29.18
CA GLN A 429 23.26 35.66 30.10
C GLN A 429 22.49 36.57 31.05
N ARG A 430 21.43 37.22 30.59
CA ARG A 430 20.55 38.05 31.44
C ARG A 430 19.87 37.26 32.56
N VAL A 431 19.43 36.03 32.33
CA VAL A 431 18.83 35.16 33.36
C VAL A 431 19.89 34.71 34.34
N VAL A 432 21.11 34.38 33.89
CA VAL A 432 22.25 34.07 34.74
C VAL A 432 22.56 35.25 35.63
N ASP A 433 22.67 36.46 35.06
CA ASP A 433 22.94 37.69 35.82
C ASP A 433 21.86 37.99 36.89
N MET A 434 20.58 37.77 36.57
CA MET A 434 19.47 37.93 37.51
C MET A 434 19.54 36.92 38.66
N VAL A 435 19.86 35.65 38.37
CA VAL A 435 20.00 34.59 39.38
C VAL A 435 21.21 34.88 40.28
N GLU A 436 22.34 35.31 39.70
CA GLU A 436 23.53 35.69 40.47
C GLU A 436 23.29 36.95 41.33
N ALA A 437 22.54 37.93 40.82
CA ALA A 437 22.16 39.11 41.58
C ALA A 437 21.27 38.76 42.79
N SER A 438 20.29 37.86 42.58
CA SER A 438 19.40 37.35 43.64
C SER A 438 20.20 36.59 44.72
N ALA A 439 21.12 35.72 44.33
CA ALA A 439 21.96 34.95 45.26
C ALA A 439 22.95 35.85 46.07
N LYS A 440 23.37 36.99 45.53
CA LYS A 440 24.17 37.98 46.26
C LYS A 440 23.35 38.73 47.30
N THR A 441 22.07 39.00 47.03
CA THR A 441 21.16 39.69 47.94
C THR A 441 20.82 38.84 49.17
N GLU A 442 20.69 37.52 49.03
CA GLU A 442 20.46 36.59 50.12
C GLU A 442 21.67 36.42 51.08
N ARG A 443 22.89 36.59 50.54
CA ARG A 443 24.12 36.50 51.39
C ARG A 443 24.41 37.75 52.21
N VAL A 444 23.77 38.85 51.93
CA VAL A 444 23.93 40.11 52.69
C VAL A 444 22.90 40.24 53.83
N GLY A 445 21.89 39.35 53.87
CA GLY A 445 20.83 39.36 54.88
C GLY A 445 21.06 38.43 56.11
N VAL A 446 22.23 37.76 56.20
CA VAL A 446 22.55 36.85 57.35
C VAL A 446 23.87 37.27 57.98
N THR A 447 23.94 38.52 58.41
CA THR A 447 24.87 38.95 59.44
C THR A 447 24.16 40.02 60.24
N ASP A 448 23.45 39.54 61.27
CA ASP A 448 23.45 40.09 62.66
C ASP A 448 22.53 39.24 63.56
#